data_0fcb9c23ed659479ff59633f2bab26d0
#
_entry.id   0fcb9c23ed659479ff59633f2bab26d0
#
_cell.length_a   1.000
_cell.length_b   1.000
_cell.length_c   1.000
_cell.angle_alpha   90.00
_cell.angle_beta   90.00
_cell.angle_gamma   90.00
#
_symmetry.space_group_name_H-M   'P 1'
#
loop_
_entity.id
_entity.type
_entity.pdbx_description
1 polymer ?
#
loop_
_entity_poly.entity_id
_entity_poly.type
_entity_poly.pdbx_seq_one_letter_code
_entity_poly.pdbx_strand_id
1 'polypeptide(L)' 'MLDSLTDLLYNWCKSQDLEYLSADDLLIGYYNELTQSQRNWLENYIEIWDLSVNLSTEG' A
#
# COMPACT_ATOMS: atom_id res chain seq x y z
N MET A 1 -0.65 -14.77 -8.22
CA MET A 1 -1.34 -15.14 -7.29
C MET A 1 -1.00 -14.54 -6.01
N LEU A 2 0.08 -14.86 -5.50
CA LEU A 2 0.39 -14.25 -4.26
C LEU A 2 0.66 -12.79 -4.40
N ASP A 3 0.71 -12.30 -5.60
CA ASP A 3 1.04 -10.91 -5.80
C ASP A 3 -0.16 -10.01 -6.01
N SER A 4 -1.35 -10.48 -5.63
CA SER A 4 -2.51 -9.64 -5.84
C SER A 4 -2.43 -8.34 -5.05
N LEU A 5 -1.84 -8.35 -3.86
CA LEU A 5 -1.67 -7.12 -3.10
C LEU A 5 -0.65 -6.20 -3.75
N THR A 6 0.43 -6.79 -4.27
CA THR A 6 1.43 -6.02 -4.98
C THR A 6 0.84 -5.39 -6.23
N ASP A 7 0.05 -6.15 -6.97
CA ASP A 7 -0.62 -5.63 -8.15
C ASP A 7 -1.57 -4.50 -7.80
N LEU A 8 -2.29 -4.65 -6.70
CA LEU A 8 -3.21 -3.64 -6.26
C LEU A 8 -2.49 -2.32 -6.00
N LEU A 9 -1.38 -2.39 -5.29
CA LEU A 9 -0.58 -1.21 -5.00
C LEU A 9 -0.02 -0.60 -6.27
N TYR A 10 0.51 -1.43 -7.15
CA TYR A 10 1.07 -0.96 -8.39
C TYR A 10 0.04 -0.21 -9.23
N ASN A 11 -1.14 -0.81 -9.38
CA ASN A 11 -2.20 -0.18 -10.16
C ASN A 11 -2.68 1.11 -9.51
N TRP A 12 -2.75 1.12 -8.18
CA TRP A 12 -3.18 2.30 -7.47
C TRP A 12 -2.17 3.45 -7.66
N CYS A 13 -0.88 3.15 -7.51
CA CYS A 13 0.16 4.17 -7.71
C CYS A 13 0.08 4.73 -9.12
N LYS A 14 -0.15 3.86 -10.08
CA LYS A 14 -0.25 4.27 -11.46
C LYS A 14 -1.43 5.19 -11.67
N SER A 15 -2.56 4.88 -11.06
CA SER A 15 -3.76 5.69 -11.20
C SER A 15 -3.60 7.03 -10.49
N GLN A 16 -2.78 7.10 -9.46
CA GLN A 16 -2.55 8.34 -8.72
C GLN A 16 -1.37 9.12 -9.27
N ASP A 17 -0.73 8.61 -10.31
CA ASP A 17 0.44 9.26 -10.91
C ASP A 17 1.56 9.35 -9.88
N LEU A 18 1.71 8.31 -9.09
CA LEU A 18 2.76 8.23 -8.08
C LEU A 18 3.80 7.19 -8.49
N GLU A 19 5.00 7.40 -8.02
CA GLU A 19 6.06 6.43 -8.25
C GLU A 19 5.73 5.15 -7.50
N TYR A 20 6.02 4.01 -8.11
CA TYR A 20 5.72 2.74 -7.47
C TYR A 20 6.74 2.48 -6.36
N LEU A 21 6.30 2.61 -5.13
CA LEU A 21 7.09 2.34 -3.95
C LEU A 21 6.24 1.53 -2.98
N SER A 22 6.86 0.98 -1.96
CA SER A 22 6.09 0.28 -0.96
C SER A 22 5.19 1.29 -0.23
N ALA A 23 4.11 0.81 0.36
CA ALA A 23 3.18 1.70 1.04
C ALA A 23 3.86 2.47 2.16
N ASP A 24 4.77 1.82 2.89
CA ASP A 24 5.51 2.49 3.95
C ASP A 24 6.36 3.61 3.39
N ASP A 25 7.06 3.35 2.30
CA ASP A 25 7.92 4.35 1.70
C ASP A 25 7.11 5.53 1.20
N LEU A 26 5.94 5.27 0.63
CA LEU A 26 5.09 6.35 0.17
C LEU A 26 4.61 7.20 1.33
N LEU A 27 4.21 6.58 2.41
CA LEU A 27 3.74 7.33 3.58
C LEU A 27 4.85 8.13 4.24
N ILE A 28 6.05 7.57 4.29
CA ILE A 28 7.16 8.27 4.92
C ILE A 28 7.75 9.33 3.99
N GLY A 29 7.97 8.96 2.75
CA GLY A 29 8.64 9.85 1.82
C GLY A 29 7.79 10.97 1.28
N TYR A 30 6.49 10.72 1.11
CA TYR A 30 5.60 11.69 0.48
C TYR A 30 4.44 12.11 1.37
N TYR A 31 4.58 11.93 2.68
CA TYR A 31 3.46 12.16 3.59
C TYR A 31 2.79 13.51 3.35
N ASN A 32 3.57 14.56 3.26
CA ASN A 32 3.03 15.91 3.11
C ASN A 32 2.46 16.18 1.73
N GLU A 33 2.85 15.37 0.76
CA GLU A 33 2.40 15.56 -0.60
C GLU A 33 1.19 14.74 -0.94
N LEU A 34 0.88 13.76 -0.12
CA LEU A 34 -0.29 12.92 -0.33
C LEU A 34 -1.53 13.62 0.21
N THR A 35 -2.65 13.40 -0.47
CA THR A 35 -3.92 13.89 0.06
C THR A 35 -4.35 12.99 1.20
N GLN A 36 -5.33 13.46 1.97
CA GLN A 36 -5.87 12.68 3.07
C GLN A 36 -6.42 11.35 2.55
N SER A 37 -7.08 11.40 1.42
CA SER A 37 -7.62 10.20 0.79
C SER A 37 -6.53 9.20 0.44
N GLN A 38 -5.43 9.69 -0.10
CA GLN A 38 -4.32 8.83 -0.49
C GLN A 38 -3.67 8.21 0.74
N ARG A 39 -3.48 8.99 1.78
CA ARG A 39 -2.92 8.46 3.02
C ARG A 39 -3.83 7.40 3.64
N ASN A 40 -5.13 7.65 3.63
CA ASN A 40 -6.09 6.68 4.15
C ASN A 40 -6.02 5.37 3.37
N TRP A 41 -5.94 5.46 2.07
CA TRP A 41 -5.86 4.28 1.23
C TRP A 41 -4.61 3.46 1.56
N LEU A 42 -3.48 4.13 1.72
CA LEU A 42 -2.22 3.46 2.01
C LEU A 42 -2.25 2.82 3.39
N GLU A 43 -2.83 3.51 4.36
CA GLU A 43 -2.94 2.95 5.71
C GLU A 43 -3.80 1.70 5.72
N ASN A 44 -4.90 1.72 4.99
CA ASN A 44 -5.74 0.54 4.86
C ASN A 44 -5.03 -0.59 4.15
N TYR A 45 -4.26 -0.25 3.13
CA TYR A 45 -3.49 -1.24 2.39
C TYR A 45 -2.49 -1.92 3.32
N ILE A 46 -1.79 -1.16 4.12
CA ILE A 46 -0.81 -1.70 5.05
C ILE A 46 -1.49 -2.63 6.05
N GLU A 47 -2.64 -2.25 6.53
CA GLU A 47 -3.39 -3.06 7.47
C GLU A 47 -3.78 -4.39 6.85
N ILE A 48 -4.27 -4.37 5.63
CA ILE A 48 -4.65 -5.59 4.92
C ILE A 48 -3.42 -6.47 4.71
N TRP A 49 -2.33 -5.86 4.33
CA TRP A 49 -1.08 -6.55 4.08
C TRP A 49 -0.60 -7.25 5.35
N ASP A 50 -0.67 -6.53 6.45
CA ASP A 50 -0.23 -7.04 7.74
C ASP A 50 -1.08 -8.23 8.18
N LEU A 51 -2.39 -8.13 8.00
CA LEU A 51 -3.28 -9.23 8.32
C LEU A 51 -3.00 -10.45 7.46
N SER A 52 -2.72 -10.21 6.19
CA SER A 52 -2.43 -11.29 5.27
C SER A 52 -1.15 -12.03 5.67
N VAL A 53 -0.13 -11.29 6.05
CA VAL A 53 1.12 -11.87 6.49
C VAL A 53 0.94 -12.65 7.78
N ASN A 54 0.20 -12.09 8.71
CA ASN A 54 -0.06 -12.75 9.98
C ASN A 54 -0.79 -14.07 9.79
N LEU A 55 -1.77 -14.09 8.91
CA LEU A 55 -2.50 -15.31 8.63
C LEU A 55 -1.60 -16.37 8.02
N SER A 56 -0.71 -15.94 7.13
CA SER A 56 0.24 -16.87 6.52
C SER A 56 1.17 -17.46 7.56
N THR A 57 1.62 -16.63 8.47
CA THR A 57 2.56 -17.05 9.49
C THR A 57 1.94 -18.00 10.47
N GLU A 58 0.65 -17.81 10.70
CA GLU A 58 -0.06 -18.65 11.63
C GLU A 58 0.01 -20.10 11.29
N GLY A 59 -0.18 -20.39 10.06
CA GLY A 59 -0.25 -21.72 9.57
C GLY A 59 0.93 -22.51 9.80
#